data_84d2f1b404786d457fc6f8e4644e58b0
#
_entry.id   84d2f1b404786d457fc6f8e4644e58b0
#
_cell.length_a   1.000
_cell.length_b   1.000
_cell.length_c   1.000
_cell.angle_alpha   90.00
_cell.angle_beta   90.00
_cell.angle_gamma   90.00
#
_symmetry.space_group_name_H-M   'P 1'
#
loop_
_entity.id
_entity.type
_entity.pdbx_description
1 polymer ?
#
loop_
_entity_poly.entity_id
_entity_poly.type
_entity_poly.pdbx_seq_one_letter_code
_entity_poly.pdbx_strand_id
1 'polypeptide(L)'
;MSKRLGKGLDALIPSLSIQEDDKVVDIPLNQLRANPYQPRKTFDEDAIRELAESIRQHGVIQPIIVRSVLKGYEIIAGERRFRASQYCGNETIPAVVRSFSDQQVMEIALIENLQRENLNAMEIAVAYQGLMDQFQLTQEELSMKVGKSRSHIANFLRLLSLPEEVKEYVSRGTLSMGHARALVGLKDSAMIMDLAKQCIDHEWSVRELEDAVQQLDRKKKDKQKPASQKRDPYIEEVEGSLREKFKTTVKIKASKEKGKIEINYYSQQDLQRLLDLLS
;
A
#
# COMPACT_ATOMS: atom_id res chain seq x y z
N MET A 1 2.17 -4.27 31.12
CA MET A 1 2.73 -3.16 30.32
C MET A 1 1.64 -2.64 29.41
N SER A 2 1.00 -1.54 29.80
CA SER A 2 -0.14 -0.94 29.06
C SER A 2 0.39 -0.25 27.80
N LYS A 3 0.02 -0.74 26.61
CA LYS A 3 0.25 -0.07 25.34
C LYS A 3 -0.58 1.22 25.31
N ARG A 4 0.11 2.36 25.28
CA ARG A 4 -0.50 3.69 25.12
C ARG A 4 -1.26 3.80 23.79
N LEU A 5 -2.57 3.67 23.85
CA LEU A 5 -3.49 3.67 22.70
C LEU A 5 -3.78 5.07 22.13
N GLY A 6 -3.16 6.14 22.62
CA GLY A 6 -3.50 7.52 22.26
C GLY A 6 -2.54 8.26 21.32
N LYS A 7 -1.39 7.69 20.96
CA LYS A 7 -0.35 8.41 20.22
C LYS A 7 -0.49 8.40 18.68
N GLY A 8 -1.45 7.68 18.12
CA GLY A 8 -1.57 7.54 16.66
C GLY A 8 -2.19 8.75 15.96
N LEU A 9 -3.29 9.28 16.47
CA LEU A 9 -4.01 10.39 15.85
C LEU A 9 -3.29 11.73 16.04
N ASP A 10 -2.75 11.97 17.23
CA ASP A 10 -2.08 13.23 17.59
C ASP A 10 -0.80 13.46 16.75
N ALA A 11 -0.14 12.36 16.31
CA ALA A 11 1.04 12.44 15.47
C ALA A 11 0.73 12.65 13.97
N LEU A 12 -0.49 12.29 13.54
CA LEU A 12 -0.88 12.31 12.13
C LEU A 12 -1.68 13.54 11.75
N ILE A 13 -2.42 14.11 12.70
CA ILE A 13 -3.17 15.34 12.51
C ILE A 13 -2.86 16.25 13.71
N PRO A 14 -1.79 17.04 13.63
CA PRO A 14 -1.40 17.96 14.73
C PRO A 14 -2.56 18.88 15.18
N SER A 15 -3.52 19.14 14.30
CA SER A 15 -4.73 19.92 14.60
C SER A 15 -5.71 19.22 15.52
N LEU A 16 -5.58 17.92 15.80
CA LEU A 16 -6.44 17.18 16.74
C LEU A 16 -5.77 16.94 18.11
N SER A 17 -4.45 17.17 18.24
CA SER A 17 -3.81 17.14 19.55
C SER A 17 -4.26 18.36 20.36
N ILE A 18 -4.73 18.11 21.58
CA ILE A 18 -5.07 19.18 22.52
C ILE A 18 -3.75 19.75 23.05
N GLN A 19 -3.53 21.04 22.80
CA GLN A 19 -2.35 21.76 23.28
C GLN A 19 -2.65 22.34 24.67
N GLU A 20 -1.61 22.59 25.46
CA GLU A 20 -1.78 23.19 26.80
C GLU A 20 -2.43 24.57 26.77
N ASP A 21 -2.29 25.28 25.64
CA ASP A 21 -2.88 26.61 25.41
C ASP A 21 -4.31 26.59 24.86
N ASP A 22 -4.88 25.40 24.60
CA ASP A 22 -6.25 25.28 24.08
C ASP A 22 -7.27 25.71 25.15
N LYS A 23 -8.12 26.64 24.78
CA LYS A 23 -9.22 27.06 25.65
C LYS A 23 -10.32 26.00 25.68
N VAL A 24 -10.43 25.30 26.79
CA VAL A 24 -11.54 24.37 27.05
C VAL A 24 -12.78 25.15 27.49
N VAL A 25 -13.92 24.86 26.86
CA VAL A 25 -15.23 25.47 27.19
C VAL A 25 -16.27 24.37 27.39
N ASP A 26 -17.17 24.56 28.33
CA ASP A 26 -18.29 23.64 28.51
C ASP A 26 -19.41 23.98 27.52
N ILE A 27 -19.75 23.03 26.66
CA ILE A 27 -20.77 23.20 25.63
C ILE A 27 -22.00 22.36 25.98
N PRO A 28 -23.21 22.94 25.93
CA PRO A 28 -24.45 22.19 26.13
C PRO A 28 -24.63 21.08 25.10
N LEU A 29 -24.95 19.86 25.53
CA LEU A 29 -25.09 18.69 24.66
C LEU A 29 -26.14 18.89 23.56
N ASN A 30 -27.17 19.68 23.81
CA ASN A 30 -28.24 20.01 22.85
C ASN A 30 -27.76 20.91 21.70
N GLN A 31 -26.60 21.58 21.82
CA GLN A 31 -25.98 22.39 20.78
C GLN A 31 -24.98 21.61 19.93
N LEU A 32 -24.72 20.36 20.30
CA LEU A 32 -23.75 19.48 19.59
C LEU A 32 -24.46 18.60 18.56
N ARG A 33 -23.85 18.46 17.42
CA ARG A 33 -24.27 17.58 16.31
C ARG A 33 -23.16 16.61 15.95
N ALA A 34 -23.58 15.38 15.66
CA ALA A 34 -22.64 14.38 15.10
C ALA A 34 -22.11 14.84 13.74
N ASN A 35 -20.87 14.49 13.42
CA ASN A 35 -20.27 14.73 12.13
C ASN A 35 -21.04 13.98 11.03
N PRO A 36 -21.58 14.67 10.00
CA PRO A 36 -22.30 14.03 8.90
C PRO A 36 -21.41 13.09 8.07
N TYR A 37 -20.09 13.31 8.09
CA TYR A 37 -19.09 12.50 7.38
C TYR A 37 -18.59 11.32 8.22
N GLN A 38 -19.09 11.11 9.45
CA GLN A 38 -18.72 10.02 10.32
C GLN A 38 -19.26 8.68 9.77
N PRO A 39 -18.41 7.75 9.30
CA PRO A 39 -18.85 6.49 8.71
C PRO A 39 -19.37 5.49 9.75
N ARG A 40 -19.08 5.70 11.04
CA ARG A 40 -19.49 4.81 12.13
C ARG A 40 -20.95 5.04 12.52
N LYS A 41 -21.86 4.25 11.95
CA LYS A 41 -23.29 4.28 12.28
C LYS A 41 -23.65 3.36 13.47
N THR A 42 -22.89 2.30 13.68
CA THR A 42 -23.11 1.34 14.77
C THR A 42 -22.03 1.50 15.84
N PHE A 43 -22.47 1.74 17.06
CA PHE A 43 -21.60 1.81 18.23
C PHE A 43 -21.96 0.63 19.13
N ASP A 44 -20.94 0.01 19.69
CA ASP A 44 -21.10 -1.01 20.72
C ASP A 44 -21.68 -0.34 21.99
N GLU A 45 -22.91 -0.72 22.32
CA GLU A 45 -23.63 -0.15 23.46
C GLU A 45 -22.95 -0.48 24.80
N ASP A 46 -22.37 -1.68 24.91
CA ASP A 46 -21.70 -2.10 26.15
C ASP A 46 -20.43 -1.27 26.36
N ALA A 47 -19.65 -1.04 25.29
CA ALA A 47 -18.49 -0.15 25.37
C ALA A 47 -18.85 1.32 25.63
N ILE A 48 -20.05 1.78 25.27
CA ILE A 48 -20.54 3.11 25.63
C ILE A 48 -20.96 3.15 27.11
N ARG A 49 -21.58 2.08 27.62
CA ARG A 49 -21.98 1.98 29.03
C ARG A 49 -20.77 1.97 29.98
N GLU A 50 -19.74 1.19 29.65
CA GLU A 50 -18.48 1.22 30.40
C GLU A 50 -17.85 2.61 30.45
N LEU A 51 -17.82 3.30 29.29
CA LEU A 51 -17.29 4.66 29.22
C LEU A 51 -18.18 5.64 30.02
N ALA A 52 -19.50 5.47 29.98
CA ALA A 52 -20.45 6.30 30.76
C ALA A 52 -20.23 6.15 32.26
N GLU A 53 -20.01 4.92 32.74
CA GLU A 53 -19.67 4.67 34.14
C GLU A 53 -18.39 5.37 34.58
N SER A 54 -17.35 5.32 33.75
CA SER A 54 -16.12 6.07 33.97
C SER A 54 -16.32 7.58 33.99
N ILE A 55 -17.14 8.10 33.06
CA ILE A 55 -17.47 9.53 33.00
C ILE A 55 -18.29 9.98 34.23
N ARG A 56 -19.16 9.12 34.76
CA ARG A 56 -19.95 9.42 35.96
C ARG A 56 -19.05 9.55 37.20
N GLN A 57 -17.95 8.76 37.27
CA GLN A 57 -17.03 8.77 38.40
C GLN A 57 -15.98 9.88 38.32
N HIS A 58 -15.44 10.15 37.12
CA HIS A 58 -14.26 11.01 36.95
C HIS A 58 -14.51 12.23 36.07
N GLY A 59 -15.71 12.37 35.51
CA GLY A 59 -16.00 13.37 34.50
C GLY A 59 -15.33 13.04 33.14
N VAL A 60 -15.41 13.96 32.20
CA VAL A 60 -14.78 13.87 30.90
C VAL A 60 -13.37 14.45 31.03
N ILE A 61 -12.38 13.58 31.25
CA ILE A 61 -10.97 13.96 31.47
C ILE A 61 -10.37 14.63 30.21
N GLN A 62 -10.65 14.07 29.04
CA GLN A 62 -10.15 14.61 27.78
C GLN A 62 -11.30 15.30 27.04
N PRO A 63 -11.24 16.62 26.78
CA PRO A 63 -12.29 17.33 26.08
C PRO A 63 -12.51 16.80 24.66
N ILE A 64 -13.71 17.00 24.12
CA ILE A 64 -14.00 16.72 22.72
C ILE A 64 -13.53 17.88 21.85
N ILE A 65 -13.32 17.62 20.56
CA ILE A 65 -12.95 18.66 19.58
C ILE A 65 -14.17 18.94 18.71
N VAL A 66 -14.53 20.22 18.62
CA VAL A 66 -15.69 20.67 17.86
C VAL A 66 -15.34 21.84 16.95
N ARG A 67 -16.14 22.07 15.92
CA ARG A 67 -16.12 23.31 15.14
C ARG A 67 -17.43 24.07 15.31
N SER A 68 -17.38 25.39 15.20
CA SER A 68 -18.56 26.24 15.16
C SER A 68 -19.25 26.13 13.80
N VAL A 69 -20.58 26.00 13.78
CA VAL A 69 -21.43 25.97 12.59
C VAL A 69 -22.60 26.94 12.77
N LEU A 70 -23.35 27.21 11.70
CA LEU A 70 -24.47 28.18 11.71
C LEU A 70 -25.46 28.00 12.88
N LYS A 71 -25.65 26.77 13.35
CA LYS A 71 -26.56 26.48 14.51
C LYS A 71 -25.85 25.50 15.46
N GLY A 72 -25.00 26.02 16.35
CA GLY A 72 -24.31 25.25 17.38
C GLY A 72 -22.93 24.76 16.95
N TYR A 73 -22.61 23.53 17.33
CA TYR A 73 -21.28 22.96 17.13
C TYR A 73 -21.36 21.57 16.50
N GLU A 74 -20.40 21.25 15.68
CA GLU A 74 -20.24 19.94 15.05
C GLU A 74 -19.03 19.21 15.64
N ILE A 75 -19.23 17.95 16.04
CA ILE A 75 -18.20 17.13 16.68
C ILE A 75 -17.21 16.66 15.62
N ILE A 76 -15.95 17.00 15.79
CA ILE A 76 -14.84 16.55 14.92
C ILE A 76 -14.21 15.29 15.48
N ALA A 77 -13.95 15.25 16.80
CA ALA A 77 -13.42 14.08 17.49
C ALA A 77 -14.02 13.95 18.89
N GLY A 78 -14.30 12.70 19.29
CA GLY A 78 -14.85 12.40 20.62
C GLY A 78 -16.31 11.98 20.64
N GLU A 79 -16.89 11.49 19.53
CA GLU A 79 -18.27 11.02 19.43
C GLU A 79 -18.67 10.03 20.54
N ARG A 80 -17.77 9.09 20.90
CA ARG A 80 -18.05 8.14 22.00
C ARG A 80 -18.20 8.83 23.33
N ARG A 81 -17.40 9.86 23.62
CA ARG A 81 -17.50 10.68 24.86
C ARG A 81 -18.80 11.48 24.90
N PHE A 82 -19.20 12.06 23.78
CA PHE A 82 -20.45 12.73 23.62
C PHE A 82 -21.65 11.80 23.94
N ARG A 83 -21.71 10.61 23.32
CA ARG A 83 -22.76 9.62 23.54
C ARG A 83 -22.79 9.11 24.99
N ALA A 84 -21.62 8.83 25.55
CA ALA A 84 -21.50 8.40 26.93
C ALA A 84 -21.97 9.52 27.89
N SER A 85 -21.67 10.81 27.62
CA SER A 85 -22.18 11.95 28.40
C SER A 85 -23.67 12.12 28.28
N GLN A 86 -24.26 11.88 27.10
CA GLN A 86 -25.73 11.83 26.95
C GLN A 86 -26.33 10.69 27.75
N TYR A 87 -25.72 9.51 27.76
CA TYR A 87 -26.16 8.35 28.53
C TYR A 87 -26.11 8.61 30.05
N CYS A 88 -25.13 9.41 30.52
CA CYS A 88 -25.03 9.85 31.91
C CYS A 88 -26.06 10.89 32.29
N GLY A 89 -26.74 11.56 31.34
CA GLY A 89 -27.64 12.65 31.58
C GLY A 89 -26.92 13.98 31.90
N ASN A 90 -25.66 14.14 31.47
CA ASN A 90 -24.95 15.40 31.64
C ASN A 90 -25.62 16.51 30.82
N GLU A 91 -25.60 17.75 31.30
CA GLU A 91 -26.12 18.91 30.55
C GLU A 91 -25.06 19.49 29.59
N THR A 92 -23.78 19.43 29.98
CA THR A 92 -22.67 19.99 29.25
C THR A 92 -21.52 18.97 29.09
N ILE A 93 -20.61 19.26 28.18
CA ILE A 93 -19.37 18.49 27.98
C ILE A 93 -18.21 19.44 27.70
N PRO A 94 -17.03 19.21 28.30
CA PRO A 94 -15.84 20.00 27.99
C PRO A 94 -15.39 19.77 26.54
N ALA A 95 -15.19 20.87 25.83
CA ALA A 95 -14.84 20.88 24.42
C ALA A 95 -13.79 21.93 24.09
N VAL A 96 -13.00 21.67 23.06
CA VAL A 96 -12.11 22.64 22.40
C VAL A 96 -12.74 23.03 21.08
N VAL A 97 -12.97 24.33 20.89
CA VAL A 97 -13.56 24.88 19.67
C VAL A 97 -12.42 25.28 18.72
N ARG A 98 -12.40 24.68 17.53
CA ARG A 98 -11.43 25.01 16.48
C ARG A 98 -12.10 25.30 15.15
N SER A 99 -11.42 26.09 14.31
CA SER A 99 -11.87 26.37 12.95
C SER A 99 -11.42 25.26 12.02
N PHE A 100 -12.35 24.55 11.40
CA PHE A 100 -12.10 23.54 10.36
C PHE A 100 -12.97 23.82 9.15
N SER A 101 -12.38 23.76 7.96
CA SER A 101 -13.16 23.74 6.71
C SER A 101 -13.88 22.38 6.55
N ASP A 102 -14.92 22.34 5.72
CA ASP A 102 -15.62 21.09 5.42
C ASP A 102 -14.67 20.02 4.85
N GLN A 103 -13.72 20.44 4.03
CA GLN A 103 -12.69 19.56 3.47
C GLN A 103 -11.81 18.93 4.56
N GLN A 104 -11.37 19.72 5.54
CA GLN A 104 -10.58 19.23 6.67
C GLN A 104 -11.39 18.27 7.56
N VAL A 105 -12.66 18.56 7.81
CA VAL A 105 -13.53 17.67 8.59
C VAL A 105 -13.70 16.32 7.91
N MET A 106 -13.91 16.33 6.60
CA MET A 106 -14.05 15.11 5.81
C MET A 106 -12.74 14.32 5.77
N GLU A 107 -11.60 14.99 5.60
CA GLU A 107 -10.29 14.36 5.65
C GLU A 107 -10.03 13.68 6.99
N ILE A 108 -10.30 14.37 8.10
CA ILE A 108 -10.17 13.84 9.46
C ILE A 108 -11.03 12.59 9.66
N ALA A 109 -12.31 12.64 9.24
CA ALA A 109 -13.22 11.51 9.38
C ALA A 109 -12.78 10.28 8.58
N LEU A 110 -12.24 10.48 7.38
CA LEU A 110 -11.73 9.41 6.54
C LEU A 110 -10.45 8.80 7.10
N ILE A 111 -9.52 9.62 7.62
CA ILE A 111 -8.29 9.13 8.25
C ILE A 111 -8.61 8.40 9.55
N GLU A 112 -9.57 8.89 10.38
CA GLU A 112 -10.03 8.19 11.58
C GLU A 112 -10.58 6.80 11.21
N ASN A 113 -11.42 6.74 10.18
CA ASN A 113 -11.99 5.48 9.71
C ASN A 113 -10.91 4.49 9.22
N LEU A 114 -9.88 4.99 8.56
CA LEU A 114 -8.75 4.18 8.08
C LEU A 114 -7.92 3.56 9.22
N GLN A 115 -7.94 4.15 10.42
CA GLN A 115 -7.22 3.66 11.60
C GLN A 115 -8.00 2.60 12.41
N ARG A 116 -9.16 2.16 11.91
CA ARG A 116 -9.94 1.10 12.59
C ARG A 116 -9.17 -0.22 12.55
N GLU A 117 -9.12 -0.90 13.68
CA GLU A 117 -8.37 -2.15 13.85
C GLU A 117 -8.92 -3.33 13.01
N ASN A 118 -10.15 -3.22 12.48
CA ASN A 118 -10.85 -4.31 11.81
C ASN A 118 -11.01 -4.12 10.29
N LEU A 119 -10.27 -3.21 9.66
CA LEU A 119 -10.32 -3.05 8.21
C LEU A 119 -9.52 -4.17 7.53
N ASN A 120 -10.14 -4.83 6.55
CA ASN A 120 -9.43 -5.76 5.69
C ASN A 120 -8.54 -5.01 4.67
N ALA A 121 -7.62 -5.75 4.02
CA ALA A 121 -6.65 -5.15 3.10
C ALA A 121 -7.32 -4.44 1.91
N MET A 122 -8.46 -4.94 1.43
CA MET A 122 -9.21 -4.33 0.33
C MET A 122 -9.91 -3.04 0.76
N GLU A 123 -10.49 -3.01 1.97
CA GLU A 123 -11.10 -1.80 2.52
C GLU A 123 -10.08 -0.68 2.69
N ILE A 124 -8.88 -1.02 3.18
CA ILE A 124 -7.76 -0.05 3.29
C ILE A 124 -7.37 0.47 1.90
N ALA A 125 -7.27 -0.41 0.90
CA ALA A 125 -6.92 -0.02 -0.46
C ALA A 125 -7.95 0.94 -1.07
N VAL A 126 -9.25 0.65 -0.90
CA VAL A 126 -10.36 1.52 -1.35
C VAL A 126 -10.34 2.86 -0.61
N ALA A 127 -10.08 2.85 0.70
CA ALA A 127 -9.98 4.08 1.48
C ALA A 127 -8.81 4.96 1.04
N TYR A 128 -7.64 4.36 0.74
CA TYR A 128 -6.50 5.11 0.18
C TYR A 128 -6.82 5.72 -1.18
N GLN A 129 -7.44 4.96 -2.07
CA GLN A 129 -7.85 5.46 -3.38
C GLN A 129 -8.87 6.60 -3.23
N GLY A 130 -9.89 6.43 -2.39
CA GLY A 130 -10.88 7.47 -2.12
C GLY A 130 -10.28 8.77 -1.59
N LEU A 131 -9.31 8.68 -0.66
CA LEU A 131 -8.58 9.85 -0.16
C LEU A 131 -7.79 10.55 -1.27
N MET A 132 -7.09 9.78 -2.12
CA MET A 132 -6.33 10.35 -3.24
C MET A 132 -7.23 11.05 -4.24
N ASP A 133 -8.33 10.42 -4.63
CA ASP A 133 -9.26 10.97 -5.63
C ASP A 133 -9.97 12.21 -5.11
N GLN A 134 -10.43 12.18 -3.87
CA GLN A 134 -11.22 13.26 -3.28
C GLN A 134 -10.39 14.51 -2.98
N PHE A 135 -9.16 14.32 -2.51
CA PHE A 135 -8.28 15.41 -2.12
C PHE A 135 -7.16 15.69 -3.13
N GLN A 136 -7.18 15.01 -4.28
CA GLN A 136 -6.18 15.14 -5.36
C GLN A 136 -4.75 14.93 -4.84
N LEU A 137 -4.57 13.97 -3.90
CA LEU A 137 -3.30 13.70 -3.26
C LEU A 137 -2.43 12.76 -4.10
N THR A 138 -1.14 13.02 -4.10
CA THR A 138 -0.13 12.04 -4.53
C THR A 138 0.04 10.95 -3.47
N GLN A 139 0.60 9.79 -3.86
CA GLN A 139 0.94 8.73 -2.90
C GLN A 139 1.91 9.18 -1.80
N GLU A 140 2.76 10.15 -2.09
CA GLU A 140 3.72 10.70 -1.15
C GLU A 140 3.04 11.59 -0.12
N GLU A 141 2.18 12.50 -0.55
CA GLU A 141 1.38 13.34 0.35
C GLU A 141 0.46 12.50 1.23
N LEU A 142 -0.22 11.47 0.65
CA LEU A 142 -1.03 10.55 1.43
C LEU A 142 -0.17 9.80 2.46
N SER A 143 1.05 9.37 2.11
CA SER A 143 1.95 8.67 3.03
C SER A 143 2.32 9.53 4.25
N MET A 144 2.59 10.80 4.03
CA MET A 144 2.84 11.77 5.11
C MET A 144 1.61 11.96 5.99
N LYS A 145 0.41 12.09 5.37
CA LYS A 145 -0.85 12.31 6.09
C LYS A 145 -1.31 11.12 6.94
N VAL A 146 -1.04 9.89 6.50
CA VAL A 146 -1.45 8.67 7.23
C VAL A 146 -0.31 8.03 8.03
N GLY A 147 0.89 8.60 8.03
CA GLY A 147 2.05 8.09 8.77
C GLY A 147 2.52 6.71 8.33
N LYS A 148 2.35 6.38 7.06
CA LYS A 148 2.79 5.12 6.46
C LYS A 148 3.82 5.39 5.37
N SER A 149 4.67 4.42 5.04
CA SER A 149 5.62 4.60 3.93
C SER A 149 4.89 4.67 2.59
N ARG A 150 5.45 5.41 1.62
CA ARG A 150 4.93 5.45 0.24
C ARG A 150 4.81 4.05 -0.37
N SER A 151 5.77 3.17 -0.10
CA SER A 151 5.74 1.79 -0.57
C SER A 151 4.58 0.99 0.03
N HIS A 152 4.22 1.26 1.29
CA HIS A 152 3.03 0.67 1.92
C HIS A 152 1.76 1.09 1.17
N ILE A 153 1.56 2.40 0.93
CA ILE A 153 0.42 2.92 0.17
C ILE A 153 0.35 2.28 -1.23
N ALA A 154 1.47 2.30 -1.97
CA ALA A 154 1.55 1.73 -3.31
C ALA A 154 1.17 0.24 -3.34
N ASN A 155 1.59 -0.55 -2.36
CA ASN A 155 1.25 -1.97 -2.27
C ASN A 155 -0.25 -2.20 -2.07
N PHE A 156 -0.93 -1.38 -1.26
CA PHE A 156 -2.38 -1.47 -1.09
C PHE A 156 -3.12 -1.04 -2.35
N LEU A 157 -2.76 0.09 -2.95
CA LEU A 157 -3.40 0.58 -4.17
C LEU A 157 -3.28 -0.43 -5.34
N ARG A 158 -2.15 -1.12 -5.44
CA ARG A 158 -1.98 -2.18 -6.44
C ARG A 158 -2.96 -3.34 -6.28
N LEU A 159 -3.49 -3.62 -5.08
CA LEU A 159 -4.50 -4.66 -4.88
C LEU A 159 -5.77 -4.37 -5.68
N LEU A 160 -6.10 -3.09 -5.91
CA LEU A 160 -7.27 -2.70 -6.68
C LEU A 160 -7.21 -3.11 -8.16
N SER A 161 -6.02 -3.43 -8.67
CA SER A 161 -5.83 -3.93 -10.04
C SER A 161 -6.05 -5.44 -10.19
N LEU A 162 -6.28 -6.18 -9.10
CA LEU A 162 -6.57 -7.61 -9.14
C LEU A 162 -7.97 -7.88 -9.72
N PRO A 163 -8.21 -9.06 -10.35
CA PRO A 163 -9.54 -9.52 -10.72
C PRO A 163 -10.49 -9.58 -9.52
N GLU A 164 -11.78 -9.34 -9.75
CA GLU A 164 -12.79 -9.24 -8.68
C GLU A 164 -12.84 -10.49 -7.78
N GLU A 165 -12.81 -11.70 -8.36
CA GLU A 165 -12.81 -12.96 -7.56
C GLU A 165 -11.59 -13.01 -6.61
N VAL A 166 -10.41 -12.57 -7.07
CA VAL A 166 -9.19 -12.55 -6.24
C VAL A 166 -9.30 -11.49 -5.14
N LYS A 167 -9.89 -10.34 -5.44
CA LYS A 167 -10.19 -9.32 -4.42
C LYS A 167 -11.12 -9.86 -3.32
N GLU A 168 -12.11 -10.67 -3.71
CA GLU A 168 -12.98 -11.33 -2.72
C GLU A 168 -12.20 -12.31 -1.83
N TYR A 169 -11.30 -13.12 -2.39
CA TYR A 169 -10.46 -14.02 -1.60
C TYR A 169 -9.59 -13.27 -0.60
N VAL A 170 -9.03 -12.12 -1.02
CA VAL A 170 -8.25 -11.25 -0.13
C VAL A 170 -9.14 -10.59 0.93
N SER A 171 -10.32 -10.13 0.56
CA SER A 171 -11.28 -9.50 1.48
C SER A 171 -11.77 -10.45 2.57
N ARG A 172 -12.02 -11.71 2.21
CA ARG A 172 -12.44 -12.77 3.14
C ARG A 172 -11.27 -13.34 3.96
N GLY A 173 -10.02 -12.97 3.65
CA GLY A 173 -8.84 -13.50 4.33
C GLY A 173 -8.40 -14.90 3.85
N THR A 174 -9.04 -15.46 2.82
CA THR A 174 -8.62 -16.73 2.20
C THR A 174 -7.23 -16.61 1.58
N LEU A 175 -6.95 -15.46 0.96
CA LEU A 175 -5.61 -15.09 0.52
C LEU A 175 -5.09 -13.95 1.39
N SER A 176 -3.86 -14.09 1.90
CA SER A 176 -3.23 -13.02 2.66
C SER A 176 -2.79 -11.87 1.74
N MET A 177 -2.52 -10.70 2.34
CA MET A 177 -1.94 -9.56 1.60
C MET A 177 -0.60 -9.92 0.92
N GLY A 178 0.19 -10.84 1.50
CA GLY A 178 1.42 -11.35 0.88
C GLY A 178 1.16 -12.08 -0.43
N HIS A 179 0.17 -12.98 -0.44
CA HIS A 179 -0.26 -13.69 -1.64
C HIS A 179 -0.77 -12.71 -2.72
N ALA A 180 -1.63 -11.77 -2.34
CA ALA A 180 -2.15 -10.76 -3.25
C ALA A 180 -1.04 -9.91 -3.89
N ARG A 181 -0.03 -9.53 -3.11
CA ARG A 181 1.13 -8.76 -3.59
C ARG A 181 1.96 -9.54 -4.62
N ALA A 182 2.15 -10.84 -4.44
CA ALA A 182 2.84 -11.69 -5.40
C ALA A 182 2.06 -11.75 -6.73
N LEU A 183 0.73 -11.90 -6.67
CA LEU A 183 -0.13 -11.97 -7.85
C LEU A 183 -0.21 -10.66 -8.65
N VAL A 184 -0.21 -9.50 -7.99
CA VAL A 184 -0.24 -8.17 -8.65
C VAL A 184 0.96 -7.95 -9.59
N GLY A 185 2.06 -8.69 -9.44
CA GLY A 185 3.21 -8.66 -10.35
C GLY A 185 2.90 -9.17 -11.75
N LEU A 186 1.85 -9.98 -11.91
CA LEU A 186 1.45 -10.57 -13.19
C LEU A 186 0.56 -9.62 -13.99
N LYS A 187 0.71 -9.65 -15.33
CA LYS A 187 -0.09 -8.82 -16.26
C LYS A 187 -1.33 -9.51 -16.80
N ASP A 188 -1.37 -10.83 -16.71
CA ASP A 188 -2.41 -11.66 -17.31
C ASP A 188 -3.43 -12.07 -16.26
N SER A 189 -4.66 -11.57 -16.41
CA SER A 189 -5.76 -11.81 -15.48
C SER A 189 -6.12 -13.30 -15.37
N ALA A 190 -6.04 -14.06 -16.48
CA ALA A 190 -6.33 -15.49 -16.46
C ALA A 190 -5.28 -16.26 -15.64
N MET A 191 -4.01 -15.89 -15.76
CA MET A 191 -2.92 -16.47 -14.96
C MET A 191 -3.04 -16.11 -13.47
N ILE A 192 -3.46 -14.88 -13.17
CA ILE A 192 -3.69 -14.46 -11.77
C ILE A 192 -4.77 -15.34 -11.14
N MET A 193 -5.87 -15.57 -11.87
CA MET A 193 -6.98 -16.39 -11.41
C MET A 193 -6.57 -17.86 -11.19
N ASP A 194 -5.83 -18.43 -12.13
CA ASP A 194 -5.37 -19.82 -12.06
C ASP A 194 -4.43 -20.03 -10.88
N LEU A 195 -3.43 -19.16 -10.71
CA LEU A 195 -2.51 -19.22 -9.57
C LEU A 195 -3.20 -18.97 -8.22
N ALA A 196 -4.20 -18.07 -8.18
CA ALA A 196 -4.96 -17.83 -6.97
C ALA A 196 -5.75 -19.07 -6.54
N LYS A 197 -6.38 -19.80 -7.50
CA LYS A 197 -7.08 -21.05 -7.24
C LYS A 197 -6.11 -22.15 -6.79
N GLN A 198 -4.99 -22.35 -7.50
CA GLN A 198 -3.97 -23.32 -7.09
C GLN A 198 -3.42 -23.02 -5.69
N CYS A 199 -3.20 -21.75 -5.38
CA CYS A 199 -2.73 -21.31 -4.06
C CYS A 199 -3.72 -21.69 -2.95
N ILE A 200 -5.02 -21.58 -3.20
CA ILE A 200 -6.08 -21.94 -2.25
C ILE A 200 -6.19 -23.45 -2.13
N ASP A 201 -6.25 -24.17 -3.27
CA ASP A 201 -6.45 -25.63 -3.32
C ASP A 201 -5.29 -26.40 -2.68
N HIS A 202 -4.08 -25.89 -2.80
CA HIS A 202 -2.85 -26.51 -2.26
C HIS A 202 -2.33 -25.86 -0.99
N GLU A 203 -3.04 -24.88 -0.43
CA GLU A 203 -2.66 -24.14 0.78
C GLU A 203 -1.23 -23.57 0.73
N TRP A 204 -0.84 -23.05 -0.43
CA TRP A 204 0.51 -22.54 -0.63
C TRP A 204 0.84 -21.39 0.33
N SER A 205 2.08 -21.41 0.82
CA SER A 205 2.65 -20.24 1.49
C SER A 205 2.96 -19.11 0.49
N VAL A 206 3.16 -17.90 1.01
CA VAL A 206 3.54 -16.74 0.16
C VAL A 206 4.81 -17.04 -0.66
N ARG A 207 5.78 -17.75 -0.07
CA ARG A 207 7.05 -18.10 -0.76
C ARG A 207 6.84 -19.06 -1.92
N GLU A 208 6.02 -20.09 -1.74
CA GLU A 208 5.70 -21.06 -2.80
C GLU A 208 5.00 -20.37 -3.96
N LEU A 209 4.09 -19.44 -3.68
CA LEU A 209 3.44 -18.64 -4.72
C LEU A 209 4.44 -17.69 -5.44
N GLU A 210 5.34 -17.03 -4.70
CA GLU A 210 6.40 -16.19 -5.28
C GLU A 210 7.31 -17.01 -6.19
N ASP A 211 7.69 -18.23 -5.80
CA ASP A 211 8.49 -19.15 -6.61
C ASP A 211 7.75 -19.58 -7.88
N ALA A 212 6.46 -19.90 -7.78
CA ALA A 212 5.63 -20.25 -8.94
C ALA A 212 5.55 -19.09 -9.94
N VAL A 213 5.31 -17.87 -9.46
CA VAL A 213 5.30 -16.64 -10.29
C VAL A 213 6.66 -16.45 -10.98
N GLN A 214 7.76 -16.61 -10.25
CA GLN A 214 9.10 -16.45 -10.81
C GLN A 214 9.43 -17.50 -11.89
N GLN A 215 9.00 -18.74 -11.71
CA GLN A 215 9.18 -19.80 -12.71
C GLN A 215 8.41 -19.49 -14.01
N LEU A 216 7.21 -18.93 -13.90
CA LEU A 216 6.41 -18.51 -15.06
C LEU A 216 7.09 -17.37 -15.83
N ASP A 217 7.64 -16.39 -15.13
CA ASP A 217 8.40 -15.30 -15.74
C ASP A 217 9.69 -15.79 -16.45
N ARG A 218 10.38 -16.76 -15.87
CA ARG A 218 11.55 -17.40 -16.50
C ARG A 218 11.17 -18.14 -17.78
N LYS A 219 10.09 -18.94 -17.75
CA LYS A 219 9.59 -19.67 -18.92
C LYS A 219 9.14 -18.71 -20.05
N LYS A 220 8.55 -17.56 -19.72
CA LYS A 220 8.20 -16.52 -20.71
C LYS A 220 9.45 -15.88 -21.33
N LYS A 221 10.46 -15.58 -20.54
CA LYS A 221 11.75 -15.01 -21.02
C LYS A 221 12.52 -16.00 -21.89
N ASP A 222 12.50 -17.31 -21.57
CA ASP A 222 13.15 -18.34 -22.39
C ASP A 222 12.40 -18.60 -23.69
N LYS A 223 11.05 -18.47 -23.71
CA LYS A 223 10.27 -18.52 -24.97
C LYS A 223 10.44 -17.27 -25.84
N GLN A 224 10.82 -16.14 -25.27
CA GLN A 224 11.09 -14.89 -26.00
C GLN A 224 12.55 -14.75 -26.46
N LYS A 225 13.46 -15.60 -26.01
CA LYS A 225 14.76 -15.71 -26.67
C LYS A 225 14.47 -16.22 -28.08
N PRO A 226 14.79 -15.46 -29.14
CA PRO A 226 14.65 -15.98 -30.50
C PRO A 226 15.34 -17.33 -30.53
N ALA A 227 14.60 -18.36 -30.96
CA ALA A 227 15.17 -19.68 -31.16
C ALA A 227 16.51 -19.46 -31.90
N SER A 228 17.60 -19.91 -31.30
CA SER A 228 18.92 -19.74 -31.92
C SER A 228 18.76 -20.23 -33.38
N GLN A 229 18.79 -19.28 -34.31
CA GLN A 229 18.86 -19.68 -35.73
C GLN A 229 19.91 -20.78 -35.80
N LYS A 230 19.52 -21.94 -36.33
CA LYS A 230 20.46 -23.03 -36.56
C LYS A 230 21.67 -22.36 -37.16
N ARG A 231 22.79 -22.33 -36.43
CA ARG A 231 24.03 -21.71 -36.90
C ARG A 231 24.41 -22.43 -38.18
N ASP A 232 24.74 -21.67 -39.19
CA ASP A 232 25.20 -22.23 -40.44
C ASP A 232 26.41 -23.09 -40.14
N PRO A 233 26.41 -24.40 -40.48
CA PRO A 233 27.54 -25.28 -40.22
C PRO A 233 28.88 -24.73 -40.75
N TYR A 234 28.81 -23.97 -41.84
CA TYR A 234 29.98 -23.28 -42.41
C TYR A 234 30.55 -22.21 -41.48
N ILE A 235 29.69 -21.45 -40.83
CA ILE A 235 30.11 -20.42 -39.86
C ILE A 235 30.76 -21.06 -38.64
N GLU A 236 30.23 -22.19 -38.20
CA GLU A 236 30.76 -22.94 -37.06
C GLU A 236 32.16 -23.52 -37.34
N GLU A 237 32.37 -24.01 -38.54
CA GLU A 237 33.67 -24.50 -39.03
C GLU A 237 34.70 -23.37 -39.15
N VAL A 238 34.30 -22.22 -39.70
CA VAL A 238 35.14 -21.02 -39.79
C VAL A 238 35.47 -20.46 -38.40
N GLU A 239 34.49 -20.41 -37.47
CA GLU A 239 34.76 -20.02 -36.08
C GLU A 239 35.77 -20.96 -35.42
N GLY A 240 35.70 -22.28 -35.67
CA GLY A 240 36.65 -23.27 -35.19
C GLY A 240 38.06 -23.00 -35.69
N SER A 241 38.25 -22.87 -37.01
CA SER A 241 39.53 -22.58 -37.66
C SER A 241 40.14 -21.26 -37.15
N LEU A 242 39.33 -20.23 -36.97
CA LEU A 242 39.79 -18.92 -36.44
C LEU A 242 40.20 -19.02 -34.98
N ARG A 243 39.49 -19.81 -34.14
CA ARG A 243 39.90 -20.07 -32.75
C ARG A 243 41.26 -20.76 -32.66
N GLU A 244 41.50 -21.75 -33.52
CA GLU A 244 42.78 -22.43 -33.55
C GLU A 244 43.90 -21.49 -33.99
N LYS A 245 43.65 -20.65 -35.01
CA LYS A 245 44.64 -19.70 -35.54
C LYS A 245 44.99 -18.61 -34.53
N PHE A 246 43.96 -18.01 -33.91
CA PHE A 246 44.15 -16.88 -32.99
C PHE A 246 44.32 -17.30 -31.53
N LYS A 247 44.14 -18.58 -31.20
CA LYS A 247 44.22 -19.15 -29.84
C LYS A 247 43.39 -18.36 -28.79
N THR A 248 42.26 -17.82 -29.23
CA THR A 248 41.32 -17.07 -28.39
C THR A 248 39.88 -17.29 -28.86
N THR A 249 38.91 -16.79 -28.07
CA THR A 249 37.48 -16.93 -28.41
C THR A 249 37.13 -16.00 -29.58
N VAL A 250 36.68 -16.59 -30.68
CA VAL A 250 36.17 -15.88 -31.87
C VAL A 250 34.70 -16.15 -32.01
N LYS A 251 33.92 -15.10 -32.33
CA LYS A 251 32.47 -15.18 -32.63
C LYS A 251 32.20 -14.48 -33.94
N ILE A 252 31.48 -15.15 -34.83
CA ILE A 252 31.02 -14.59 -36.10
C ILE A 252 29.52 -14.35 -36.02
N LYS A 253 29.11 -13.08 -36.16
CA LYS A 253 27.71 -12.68 -36.29
C LYS A 253 27.45 -12.35 -37.75
N ALA A 254 26.84 -13.29 -38.47
CA ALA A 254 26.48 -13.08 -39.86
C ALA A 254 25.04 -12.54 -39.97
N SER A 255 24.82 -11.61 -40.90
CA SER A 255 23.53 -11.14 -41.39
C SER A 255 23.53 -11.29 -42.92
N LYS A 256 22.36 -11.20 -43.56
CA LYS A 256 22.19 -11.49 -45.00
C LYS A 256 23.20 -10.77 -45.94
N GLU A 257 23.65 -9.57 -45.58
CA GLU A 257 24.59 -8.79 -46.43
C GLU A 257 25.81 -8.26 -45.66
N LYS A 258 25.83 -8.38 -44.34
CA LYS A 258 26.90 -7.85 -43.49
C LYS A 258 27.21 -8.85 -42.38
N GLY A 259 28.47 -8.95 -42.01
CA GLY A 259 28.91 -9.77 -40.89
C GLY A 259 29.86 -9.01 -39.97
N LYS A 260 29.96 -9.45 -38.72
CA LYS A 260 30.90 -8.94 -37.74
C LYS A 260 31.67 -10.14 -37.14
N ILE A 261 33.01 -10.04 -37.15
CA ILE A 261 33.88 -10.98 -36.46
C ILE A 261 34.34 -10.32 -35.17
N GLU A 262 34.05 -10.91 -34.02
CA GLU A 262 34.49 -10.48 -32.72
C GLU A 262 35.59 -11.44 -32.22
N ILE A 263 36.80 -10.90 -32.00
CA ILE A 263 37.93 -11.63 -31.45
C ILE A 263 38.18 -11.06 -30.04
N ASN A 264 38.10 -11.90 -29.02
CA ASN A 264 38.34 -11.46 -27.65
C ASN A 264 39.83 -11.51 -27.33
N TYR A 265 40.32 -10.50 -26.59
CA TYR A 265 41.67 -10.50 -26.03
C TYR A 265 41.58 -10.22 -24.51
N TYR A 266 42.57 -10.72 -23.77
CA TYR A 266 42.53 -10.67 -22.29
C TYR A 266 43.70 -9.84 -21.71
N SER A 267 44.66 -9.40 -22.52
CA SER A 267 45.73 -8.51 -22.10
C SER A 267 46.24 -7.66 -23.27
N GLN A 268 46.99 -6.59 -22.97
CA GLN A 268 47.64 -5.77 -24.03
C GLN A 268 48.64 -6.57 -24.87
N GLN A 269 49.34 -7.51 -24.25
CA GLN A 269 50.28 -8.40 -24.99
C GLN A 269 49.52 -9.34 -25.93
N ASP A 270 48.36 -9.81 -25.51
CA ASP A 270 47.50 -10.66 -26.35
C ASP A 270 46.94 -9.86 -27.52
N LEU A 271 46.55 -8.59 -27.30
CA LEU A 271 46.14 -7.70 -28.37
C LEU A 271 47.24 -7.48 -29.41
N GLN A 272 48.49 -7.21 -28.97
CA GLN A 272 49.62 -7.04 -29.87
C GLN A 272 49.87 -8.31 -30.70
N ARG A 273 49.87 -9.48 -30.06
CA ARG A 273 50.00 -10.78 -30.74
C ARG A 273 48.89 -11.00 -31.80
N LEU A 274 47.66 -10.60 -31.50
CA LEU A 274 46.54 -10.70 -32.45
C LEU A 274 46.72 -9.74 -33.63
N LEU A 275 47.20 -8.51 -33.38
CA LEU A 275 47.47 -7.53 -34.44
C LEU A 275 48.60 -8.03 -35.35
N ASP A 276 49.67 -8.64 -34.80
CA ASP A 276 50.78 -9.21 -35.56
C ASP A 276 50.35 -10.44 -36.42
N LEU A 277 49.30 -11.15 -36.03
CA LEU A 277 48.71 -12.25 -36.78
C LEU A 277 47.71 -11.79 -37.86
N LEU A 278 47.25 -10.55 -37.79
CA LEU A 278 46.31 -9.93 -38.73
C LEU A 278 47.02 -9.07 -39.79
N SER A 279 48.26 -8.65 -39.51
CA SER A 279 49.14 -7.95 -40.45
C SER A 279 49.90 -8.92 -41.33
#